data_1429e3a309451438d83f9b2ec8169f44
#
_entry.id   1429e3a309451438d83f9b2ec8169f44
#
_cell.length_a   1.000
_cell.length_b   1.000
_cell.length_c   1.000
_cell.angle_alpha   90.00
_cell.angle_beta   90.00
_cell.angle_gamma   90.00
#
_symmetry.space_group_name_H-M   'P 1'
#
loop_
_entity.id
_entity.type
_entity.pdbx_description
1 polymer ?
#
loop_
_entity_poly.entity_id
_entity_poly.type
_entity_poly.pdbx_seq_one_letter_code
_entity_poly.pdbx_strand_id
1 'polypeptide(L)'
;MIQDIEPKLNNQYKNIKPKDNDYVLSYSGRRVLLSKKAETLEYLTYEKYKQINQGDDTLVYFFSIGNNSYFYEKNEIEADGFEYVPMFKTRTMKPMAKVMAAATGWHLNMWYKSNKFCGACGCNMEHDEKIRMLKCPKCGKDTLIITVSGEWCVKCGHISKDFTI
;
A
#
# COMPACT_ATOMS: atom_id res chain seq x y z
N MET A 1 7.40 20.59 1.81
CA MET A 1 7.75 19.39 0.98
C MET A 1 6.54 18.47 0.88
N ILE A 2 6.54 17.44 0.04
CA ILE A 2 5.37 16.55 -0.12
C ILE A 2 4.99 15.82 1.18
N GLN A 3 5.94 15.63 2.08
CA GLN A 3 5.77 15.02 3.39
C GLN A 3 5.22 15.97 4.46
N ASP A 4 5.20 17.27 4.18
CA ASP A 4 4.64 18.27 5.10
C ASP A 4 3.14 18.38 4.87
N ILE A 5 2.42 17.34 5.28
CA ILE A 5 0.98 17.22 5.13
C ILE A 5 0.29 17.27 6.50
N GLU A 6 -0.91 17.85 6.49
CA GLU A 6 -1.87 17.72 7.59
C GLU A 6 -3.20 17.17 7.03
N PRO A 7 -3.78 16.17 7.68
CA PRO A 7 -3.24 15.37 8.80
C PRO A 7 -2.04 14.51 8.40
N LYS A 8 -1.19 14.17 9.39
CA LYS A 8 0.03 13.38 9.16
C LYS A 8 -0.28 11.94 8.73
N LEU A 9 0.61 11.39 7.93
CA LEU A 9 0.59 9.98 7.55
C LEU A 9 1.03 9.11 8.73
N ASN A 10 0.22 8.07 9.04
CA ASN A 10 0.56 7.03 9.99
C ASN A 10 0.85 5.73 9.23
N ASN A 11 2.10 5.34 9.20
CA ASN A 11 2.57 4.16 8.48
C ASN A 11 2.60 2.87 9.33
N GLN A 12 2.17 2.91 10.59
CA GLN A 12 2.08 1.71 11.40
C GLN A 12 1.11 0.71 10.78
N TYR A 13 1.56 -0.54 10.64
CA TYR A 13 0.71 -1.62 10.16
C TYR A 13 -0.40 -1.92 11.18
N LYS A 14 -1.59 -2.17 10.66
CA LYS A 14 -2.76 -2.59 11.43
C LYS A 14 -3.45 -3.74 10.70
N ASN A 15 -3.81 -4.77 11.42
CA ASN A 15 -4.67 -5.82 10.89
C ASN A 15 -6.14 -5.46 11.14
N ILE A 16 -6.66 -4.57 10.30
CA ILE A 16 -8.04 -4.09 10.37
C ILE A 16 -8.75 -4.32 9.04
N LYS A 17 -10.07 -4.45 9.11
CA LYS A 17 -10.91 -4.51 7.92
C LYS A 17 -11.27 -3.10 7.43
N PRO A 18 -11.43 -2.90 6.11
CA PRO A 18 -11.81 -1.60 5.56
C PRO A 18 -13.25 -1.24 5.94
N LYS A 19 -13.48 0.06 6.08
CA LYS A 19 -14.80 0.69 6.23
C LYS A 19 -15.22 1.28 4.89
N ASP A 20 -16.50 1.53 4.70
CA ASP A 20 -17.07 2.01 3.44
C ASP A 20 -16.39 3.27 2.89
N ASN A 21 -15.98 4.19 3.77
CA ASN A 21 -15.30 5.44 3.41
C ASN A 21 -13.77 5.32 3.27
N ASP A 22 -13.19 4.15 3.54
CA ASP A 22 -11.76 3.93 3.34
C ASP A 22 -11.43 3.81 1.86
N TYR A 23 -10.18 4.05 1.51
CA TYR A 23 -9.72 4.07 0.12
C TYR A 23 -9.03 2.78 -0.28
N VAL A 24 -9.30 2.34 -1.50
CA VAL A 24 -8.63 1.20 -2.13
C VAL A 24 -7.66 1.72 -3.18
N LEU A 25 -6.39 1.35 -3.01
CA LEU A 25 -5.29 1.66 -3.91
C LEU A 25 -5.01 0.47 -4.82
N SER A 26 -5.03 0.68 -6.12
CA SER A 26 -4.58 -0.29 -7.12
C SER A 26 -3.58 0.36 -8.06
N TYR A 27 -2.57 -0.40 -8.47
CA TYR A 27 -1.47 0.08 -9.30
C TYR A 27 -1.22 -0.85 -10.49
N SER A 28 -1.07 -0.23 -11.67
CA SER A 28 -0.63 -0.89 -12.91
C SER A 28 0.71 -0.29 -13.34
N GLY A 29 1.81 -1.01 -13.13
CA GLY A 29 3.16 -0.48 -13.37
C GLY A 29 3.43 0.81 -12.59
N ARG A 30 3.67 1.90 -13.31
CA ARG A 30 3.88 3.25 -12.74
C ARG A 30 2.62 4.12 -12.82
N ARG A 31 1.46 3.50 -12.69
CA ARG A 31 0.16 4.18 -12.74
C ARG A 31 -0.66 3.81 -11.51
N VAL A 32 -1.49 4.72 -11.04
CA VAL A 32 -2.42 4.53 -9.93
C VAL A 32 -3.86 4.73 -10.41
N LEU A 33 -4.78 3.94 -9.90
CA LEU A 33 -6.21 4.03 -10.23
C LEU A 33 -6.83 5.26 -9.58
N LEU A 34 -7.36 6.17 -10.39
CA LEU A 34 -7.98 7.43 -9.95
C LEU A 34 -9.28 7.69 -10.70
N SER A 35 -10.17 8.49 -10.12
CA SER A 35 -11.39 8.95 -10.76
C SER A 35 -11.10 9.84 -11.98
N LYS A 36 -11.78 9.57 -13.10
CA LYS A 36 -11.68 10.37 -14.35
C LYS A 36 -12.30 11.76 -14.22
N LYS A 37 -13.25 11.94 -13.30
CA LYS A 37 -14.07 13.16 -13.23
C LYS A 37 -13.52 14.24 -12.31
N ALA A 38 -12.45 13.96 -11.59
CA ALA A 38 -11.97 14.85 -10.55
C ALA A 38 -10.82 15.74 -11.05
N GLU A 39 -10.96 17.05 -10.90
CA GLU A 39 -9.83 17.98 -10.93
C GLU A 39 -8.88 17.74 -9.74
N THR A 40 -9.38 17.08 -8.70
CA THR A 40 -8.67 16.65 -7.50
C THR A 40 -8.40 15.15 -7.55
N LEU A 41 -7.35 14.71 -6.87
CA LEU A 41 -6.98 13.31 -6.79
C LEU A 41 -8.00 12.54 -5.93
N GLU A 42 -8.73 11.61 -6.54
CA GLU A 42 -9.72 10.79 -5.85
C GLU A 42 -9.53 9.30 -6.11
N TYR A 43 -9.49 8.55 -5.01
CA TYR A 43 -9.36 7.10 -5.01
C TYR A 43 -10.71 6.40 -5.02
N LEU A 44 -10.70 5.13 -5.39
CA LEU A 44 -11.83 4.24 -5.23
C LEU A 44 -12.13 4.05 -3.74
N THR A 45 -13.38 4.25 -3.32
CA THR A 45 -13.82 3.94 -1.95
C THR A 45 -14.08 2.44 -1.80
N TYR A 46 -13.96 1.92 -0.58
CA TYR A 46 -14.26 0.52 -0.31
C TYR A 46 -15.71 0.16 -0.61
N GLU A 47 -16.66 1.07 -0.38
CA GLU A 47 -18.07 0.91 -0.76
C GLU A 47 -18.23 0.59 -2.25
N LYS A 48 -17.56 1.35 -3.14
CA LYS A 48 -17.58 1.11 -4.59
C LYS A 48 -16.81 -0.14 -4.98
N TYR A 49 -15.71 -0.41 -4.30
CA TYR A 49 -14.92 -1.62 -4.52
C TYR A 49 -15.73 -2.89 -4.27
N LYS A 50 -16.54 -2.94 -3.21
CA LYS A 50 -17.43 -4.09 -2.93
C LYS A 50 -18.46 -4.36 -4.03
N GLN A 51 -18.91 -3.32 -4.73
CA GLN A 51 -19.85 -3.46 -5.85
C GLN A 51 -19.21 -4.11 -7.09
N ILE A 52 -17.90 -3.92 -7.25
CA ILE A 52 -17.15 -4.42 -8.40
C ILE A 52 -16.57 -5.81 -8.10
N ASN A 53 -16.05 -5.99 -6.91
CA ASN A 53 -15.39 -7.22 -6.48
C ASN A 53 -16.28 -7.99 -5.49
N GLN A 54 -16.93 -9.05 -5.98
CA GLN A 54 -17.81 -9.92 -5.18
C GLN A 54 -17.06 -11.06 -4.50
N GLY A 55 -15.71 -11.08 -4.56
CA GLY A 55 -14.88 -12.13 -4.01
C GLY A 55 -14.33 -11.83 -2.62
N ASP A 56 -13.52 -12.76 -2.12
CA ASP A 56 -12.82 -12.63 -0.83
C ASP A 56 -11.99 -11.35 -0.77
N ASP A 57 -12.09 -10.68 0.35
CA ASP A 57 -11.38 -9.45 0.66
C ASP A 57 -9.87 -9.72 0.81
N THR A 58 -9.14 -9.61 -0.30
CA THR A 58 -7.67 -9.78 -0.32
C THR A 58 -6.94 -8.47 -0.04
N LEU A 59 -7.66 -7.46 0.43
CA LEU A 59 -7.13 -6.13 0.69
C LEU A 59 -6.14 -6.15 1.86
N VAL A 60 -4.99 -5.52 1.64
CA VAL A 60 -3.96 -5.36 2.67
C VAL A 60 -3.97 -3.91 3.16
N TYR A 61 -4.05 -3.71 4.48
CA TYR A 61 -3.91 -2.38 5.06
C TYR A 61 -2.52 -1.81 4.77
N PHE A 62 -2.47 -0.60 4.21
CA PHE A 62 -1.21 0.07 3.95
C PHE A 62 -0.85 1.09 5.03
N PHE A 63 -1.67 2.10 5.22
CA PHE A 63 -1.45 3.20 6.15
C PHE A 63 -2.74 3.99 6.36
N SER A 64 -2.70 4.99 7.23
CA SER A 64 -3.77 5.98 7.37
C SER A 64 -3.26 7.41 7.25
N ILE A 65 -4.13 8.31 6.81
CA ILE A 65 -3.92 9.77 6.85
C ILE A 65 -5.16 10.37 7.48
N GLY A 66 -5.01 10.92 8.68
CA GLY A 66 -6.15 11.36 9.47
C GLY A 66 -7.10 10.20 9.79
N ASN A 67 -8.37 10.38 9.48
CA ASN A 67 -9.42 9.38 9.73
C ASN A 67 -9.59 8.37 8.59
N ASN A 68 -8.90 8.53 7.47
CA ASN A 68 -9.03 7.67 6.31
C ASN A 68 -7.92 6.62 6.30
N SER A 69 -8.30 5.34 6.16
CA SER A 69 -7.37 4.24 5.95
C SER A 69 -7.25 3.94 4.46
N TYR A 70 -6.07 3.48 4.08
CA TYR A 70 -5.74 3.13 2.70
C TYR A 70 -5.38 1.66 2.63
N PHE A 71 -6.09 0.94 1.77
CA PHE A 71 -5.93 -0.50 1.56
C PHE A 71 -5.39 -0.76 0.17
N TYR A 72 -4.63 -1.81 0.02
CA TYR A 72 -4.00 -2.21 -1.22
C TYR A 72 -4.71 -3.41 -1.84
N GLU A 73 -5.10 -3.26 -3.10
CA GLU A 73 -5.51 -4.37 -3.96
C GLU A 73 -4.33 -4.79 -4.82
N LYS A 74 -3.98 -6.08 -4.73
CA LYS A 74 -2.82 -6.65 -5.42
C LYS A 74 -3.01 -6.73 -6.93
N ASN A 75 -4.26 -6.89 -7.36
CA ASN A 75 -4.62 -7.03 -8.76
C ASN A 75 -5.01 -5.67 -9.35
N GLU A 76 -4.95 -5.58 -10.67
CA GLU A 76 -5.51 -4.46 -11.40
C GLU A 76 -7.04 -4.54 -11.33
N ILE A 77 -7.68 -3.40 -11.12
CA ILE A 77 -9.13 -3.27 -11.01
C ILE A 77 -9.64 -2.51 -12.24
N GLU A 78 -10.72 -2.98 -12.82
CA GLU A 78 -11.54 -2.20 -13.75
C GLU A 78 -12.75 -1.63 -12.99
N ALA A 79 -12.85 -0.31 -12.94
CA ALA A 79 -13.93 0.40 -12.26
C ALA A 79 -14.49 1.50 -13.16
N ASP A 80 -15.81 1.51 -13.34
CA ASP A 80 -16.44 2.55 -14.14
C ASP A 80 -16.21 3.95 -13.56
N GLY A 81 -15.82 4.89 -14.42
CA GLY A 81 -15.44 6.24 -14.01
C GLY A 81 -14.04 6.38 -13.42
N PHE A 82 -13.20 5.33 -13.45
CA PHE A 82 -11.80 5.35 -13.01
C PHE A 82 -10.85 5.02 -14.16
N GLU A 83 -9.60 5.45 -14.03
CA GLU A 83 -8.53 5.13 -14.97
C GLU A 83 -7.17 5.08 -14.27
N TYR A 84 -6.22 4.37 -14.86
CA TYR A 84 -4.85 4.31 -14.38
C TYR A 84 -4.05 5.52 -14.85
N VAL A 85 -3.82 6.47 -13.95
CA VAL A 85 -3.09 7.72 -14.19
C VAL A 85 -1.61 7.55 -13.88
N PRO A 86 -0.68 8.02 -14.75
CA PRO A 86 0.76 7.97 -14.48
C PRO A 86 1.14 8.69 -13.19
N MET A 87 1.99 8.07 -12.37
CA MET A 87 2.42 8.60 -11.06
C MET A 87 3.03 10.00 -11.14
N PHE A 88 3.73 10.34 -12.22
CA PHE A 88 4.32 11.68 -12.36
C PHE A 88 3.26 12.79 -12.44
N LYS A 89 2.06 12.51 -12.98
CA LYS A 89 0.97 13.47 -13.06
C LYS A 89 0.38 13.79 -11.68
N THR A 90 0.42 12.84 -10.73
CA THR A 90 -0.14 13.06 -9.40
C THR A 90 0.59 14.15 -8.61
N ARG A 91 1.86 14.44 -8.95
CA ARG A 91 2.70 15.42 -8.24
C ARG A 91 2.14 16.84 -8.26
N THR A 92 1.38 17.19 -9.27
CA THR A 92 0.78 18.53 -9.46
C THR A 92 -0.68 18.59 -9.03
N MET A 93 -1.24 17.46 -8.60
CA MET A 93 -2.64 17.36 -8.17
C MET A 93 -2.83 17.77 -6.71
N LYS A 94 -4.07 17.91 -6.28
CA LYS A 94 -4.46 18.22 -4.90
C LYS A 94 -5.55 17.24 -4.44
N PRO A 95 -5.76 17.08 -3.13
CA PRO A 95 -4.99 17.66 -2.02
C PRO A 95 -3.65 16.93 -1.81
N MET A 96 -2.69 17.60 -1.18
CA MET A 96 -1.33 17.08 -0.99
C MET A 96 -1.29 15.78 -0.17
N ALA A 97 -2.21 15.60 0.78
CA ALA A 97 -2.36 14.37 1.55
C ALA A 97 -2.64 13.15 0.64
N LYS A 98 -3.50 13.30 -0.37
CA LYS A 98 -3.78 12.23 -1.33
C LYS A 98 -2.60 12.01 -2.30
N VAL A 99 -1.87 13.04 -2.66
CA VAL A 99 -0.61 12.91 -3.44
C VAL A 99 0.42 12.09 -2.65
N MET A 100 0.56 12.37 -1.35
CA MET A 100 1.42 11.58 -0.46
C MET A 100 0.95 10.12 -0.37
N ALA A 101 -0.36 9.89 -0.30
CA ALA A 101 -0.92 8.54 -0.33
C ALA A 101 -0.58 7.78 -1.61
N ALA A 102 -0.67 8.43 -2.79
CA ALA A 102 -0.28 7.82 -4.07
C ALA A 102 1.19 7.38 -4.07
N ALA A 103 2.08 8.27 -3.63
CA ALA A 103 3.51 8.00 -3.60
C ALA A 103 3.88 6.90 -2.60
N THR A 104 3.38 6.99 -1.37
CA THR A 104 3.63 5.98 -0.32
C THR A 104 3.09 4.61 -0.72
N GLY A 105 1.85 4.57 -1.21
CA GLY A 105 1.24 3.32 -1.65
C GLY A 105 1.97 2.71 -2.84
N TRP A 106 2.49 3.53 -3.78
CA TRP A 106 3.30 3.01 -4.89
C TRP A 106 4.60 2.36 -4.41
N HIS A 107 5.31 2.98 -3.45
CA HIS A 107 6.51 2.37 -2.86
C HIS A 107 6.20 1.04 -2.16
N LEU A 108 5.12 0.99 -1.39
CA LEU A 108 4.68 -0.26 -0.76
C LEU A 108 4.27 -1.32 -1.81
N ASN A 109 3.53 -0.94 -2.85
CA ASN A 109 3.20 -1.85 -3.95
C ASN A 109 4.45 -2.44 -4.62
N MET A 110 5.47 -1.61 -4.88
CA MET A 110 6.74 -2.09 -5.44
C MET A 110 7.43 -3.08 -4.49
N TRP A 111 7.40 -2.80 -3.18
CA TRP A 111 7.95 -3.71 -2.20
C TRP A 111 7.22 -5.05 -2.16
N TYR A 112 5.88 -5.05 -2.14
CA TYR A 112 5.08 -6.29 -2.19
C TYR A 112 5.34 -7.09 -3.47
N LYS A 113 5.42 -6.43 -4.61
CA LYS A 113 5.72 -7.08 -5.91
C LYS A 113 7.12 -7.69 -5.94
N SER A 114 8.11 -6.98 -5.41
CA SER A 114 9.50 -7.47 -5.41
C SER A 114 9.76 -8.59 -4.40
N ASN A 115 8.90 -8.74 -3.40
CA ASN A 115 9.00 -9.78 -2.38
C ASN A 115 7.91 -10.86 -2.49
N LYS A 116 7.27 -10.97 -3.65
CA LYS A 116 6.21 -11.97 -3.88
C LYS A 116 6.71 -13.41 -3.71
N PHE A 117 7.96 -13.66 -4.07
CA PHE A 117 8.57 -15.00 -3.99
C PHE A 117 9.74 -15.00 -3.02
N CYS A 118 9.88 -16.11 -2.30
CA CYS A 118 11.01 -16.32 -1.42
C CYS A 118 12.33 -16.44 -2.22
N GLY A 119 13.29 -15.57 -1.91
CA GLY A 119 14.59 -15.57 -2.59
C GLY A 119 15.46 -16.81 -2.34
N ALA A 120 15.05 -17.69 -1.39
CA ALA A 120 15.79 -18.91 -1.10
C ALA A 120 15.18 -20.16 -1.76
N CYS A 121 13.86 -20.28 -1.80
CA CYS A 121 13.20 -21.50 -2.26
C CYS A 121 12.12 -21.26 -3.34
N GLY A 122 11.92 -20.02 -3.78
CA GLY A 122 10.97 -19.66 -4.84
C GLY A 122 9.48 -19.76 -4.49
N CYS A 123 9.12 -20.17 -3.27
CA CYS A 123 7.71 -20.25 -2.87
C CYS A 123 7.08 -18.87 -2.75
N ASN A 124 5.76 -18.79 -2.93
CA ASN A 124 5.02 -17.58 -2.64
C ASN A 124 5.17 -17.21 -1.17
N MET A 125 5.36 -15.93 -0.93
CA MET A 125 5.42 -15.36 0.41
C MET A 125 4.01 -15.05 0.91
N GLU A 126 3.77 -15.28 2.22
CA GLU A 126 2.53 -14.99 2.89
C GLU A 126 2.68 -13.80 3.82
N HIS A 127 1.61 -13.02 3.97
CA HIS A 127 1.61 -11.84 4.83
C HIS A 127 1.46 -12.25 6.30
N ASP A 128 2.27 -11.69 7.18
CA ASP A 128 2.10 -11.84 8.63
C ASP A 128 0.87 -11.05 9.11
N GLU A 129 0.15 -11.61 10.09
CA GLU A 129 -1.09 -11.00 10.58
C GLU A 129 -0.85 -9.81 11.53
N LYS A 130 0.31 -9.74 12.17
CA LYS A 130 0.58 -8.78 13.24
C LYS A 130 1.42 -7.59 12.78
N ILE A 131 2.32 -7.82 11.83
CA ILE A 131 3.27 -6.81 11.36
C ILE A 131 3.34 -6.81 9.84
N ARG A 132 3.86 -5.71 9.27
CA ARG A 132 4.11 -5.63 7.83
C ARG A 132 5.33 -6.46 7.44
N MET A 133 5.13 -7.75 7.33
CA MET A 133 6.14 -8.73 7.01
C MET A 133 5.57 -9.78 6.05
N LEU A 134 6.40 -10.28 5.15
CA LEU A 134 6.08 -11.46 4.37
C LEU A 134 6.96 -12.61 4.87
N LYS A 135 6.35 -13.77 5.04
CA LYS A 135 7.00 -14.99 5.53
C LYS A 135 6.84 -16.12 4.53
N CYS A 136 7.91 -16.88 4.33
CA CYS A 136 7.86 -18.06 3.50
C CYS A 136 7.28 -19.25 4.29
N PRO A 137 6.14 -19.82 3.85
CA PRO A 137 5.54 -20.96 4.55
C PRO A 137 6.40 -22.22 4.47
N LYS A 138 7.28 -22.33 3.46
CA LYS A 138 8.11 -23.53 3.24
C LYS A 138 9.41 -23.51 4.04
N CYS A 139 10.17 -22.41 4.02
CA CYS A 139 11.50 -22.37 4.64
C CYS A 139 11.62 -21.42 5.83
N GLY A 140 10.52 -20.73 6.19
CA GLY A 140 10.48 -19.82 7.34
C GLY A 140 11.20 -18.48 7.15
N LYS A 141 11.88 -18.25 6.03
CA LYS A 141 12.50 -16.92 5.74
C LYS A 141 11.44 -15.86 5.67
N ASP A 142 11.74 -14.71 6.22
CA ASP A 142 10.86 -13.55 6.23
C ASP A 142 11.50 -12.32 5.58
N THR A 143 10.66 -11.32 5.36
CA THR A 143 11.06 -9.98 4.96
C THR A 143 10.54 -9.02 6.01
N LEU A 144 11.38 -8.59 6.91
CA LEU A 144 11.01 -7.59 7.88
C LEU A 144 11.16 -6.20 7.27
N ILE A 145 10.11 -5.40 7.32
CA ILE A 145 10.23 -3.96 7.12
C ILE A 145 10.33 -3.32 8.48
N ILE A 146 11.46 -2.76 8.75
CA ILE A 146 11.71 -1.99 9.95
C ILE A 146 11.79 -0.53 9.53
N THR A 147 11.04 0.34 10.06
CA THR A 147 11.13 1.73 9.67
C THR A 147 12.02 2.52 10.59
N VAL A 148 12.35 3.68 10.35
CA VAL A 148 13.21 4.57 11.14
C VAL A 148 12.45 5.55 12.02
N SER A 149 11.45 5.61 11.91
CA SER A 149 10.50 5.74 12.85
C SER A 149 9.93 4.41 12.82
N GLY A 150 10.67 3.65 12.45
CA GLY A 150 11.50 2.89 11.95
C GLY A 150 11.36 1.73 11.13
N GLU A 151 11.22 1.51 10.07
CA GLU A 151 11.07 0.25 9.38
C GLU A 151 11.83 0.24 8.06
N TRP A 152 12.55 -0.76 7.81
CA TRP A 152 13.34 -0.91 6.60
C TRP A 152 13.07 -2.22 5.90
N CYS A 153 13.32 -2.26 4.66
CA CYS A 153 13.29 -3.50 3.92
C CYS A 153 14.60 -4.25 4.11
N VAL A 154 14.55 -5.34 4.84
CA VAL A 154 15.70 -6.24 5.00
C VAL A 154 15.69 -7.25 3.87
N LYS A 155 16.24 -6.87 2.73
CA LYS A 155 16.33 -7.74 1.56
C LYS A 155 17.25 -8.96 1.74
N CYS A 156 18.10 -8.93 2.73
CA CYS A 156 19.16 -9.94 2.91
C CYS A 156 19.12 -10.66 4.26
N GLY A 157 18.07 -10.47 5.06
CA GLY A 157 17.95 -11.10 6.38
C GLY A 157 18.84 -10.48 7.44
N HIS A 158 19.47 -9.34 7.18
CA HIS A 158 20.29 -8.64 8.14
C HIS A 158 19.45 -7.62 8.89
N ILE A 159 19.11 -7.92 10.13
CA ILE A 159 18.57 -6.96 11.08
C ILE A 159 19.75 -6.40 11.83
N SER A 160 20.10 -5.16 11.57
CA SER A 160 21.01 -4.46 12.46
C SER A 160 20.33 -4.28 13.82
N LYS A 161 20.85 -4.95 14.85
CA LYS A 161 20.35 -4.82 16.22
C LYS A 161 20.77 -3.50 16.88
N ASP A 162 21.47 -2.65 16.17
CA ASP A 162 22.15 -1.48 16.73
C ASP A 162 21.47 -0.16 16.42
N PHE A 163 20.14 -0.16 16.26
CA PHE A 163 19.37 1.08 16.29
C PHE A 163 18.67 1.27 17.64
N THR A 164 19.46 1.53 18.64
CA THR A 164 19.05 2.35 19.77
C THR A 164 19.23 3.81 19.35
N ILE A 165 18.10 4.52 19.19
CA ILE A 165 18.09 5.99 19.17
C ILE A 165 18.24 6.48 20.60
#